data_f8ecdcd545ebbae7902eb90350fae432
#
_entry.id   f8ecdcd545ebbae7902eb90350fae432
#
_cell.length_a   1.000
_cell.length_b   1.000
_cell.length_c   1.000
_cell.angle_alpha   90.00
_cell.angle_beta   90.00
_cell.angle_gamma   90.00
#
_symmetry.space_group_name_H-M   'P 1'
#
loop_
_entity.id
_entity.type
_entity.pdbx_description
1 polymer ?
#
loop_
_entity_poly.entity_id
_entity_poly.type
_entity_poly.pdbx_seq_one_letter_code
_entity_poly.pdbx_strand_id
1 'polypeptide(L)'
;MDNHGRASLTIGDLAHRTGVPISTLRSWERRYGFPEPRRQRGGHRRYSEADVEAVLDVLARRRGGLSLAAAVHRADVPQVRSGSVFADLRRLYPLLRPQVLSRGTLVSMSHAIEDECAARAADPVLFGGFQRERFLRSSYDRWRELARTARSAVVLADFPRGADPAPPTRGVPIEVAVPPESPLNREWLVVCDAADLPACLVAVERPGQGAEGVRERTFEAVWSVDPQVVRDASRIAGALTDELRPDWRRVDVPAQPDPPGASEDLYRATLLFDRMVAYIDAAR
;
A
#
# COMPACT_ATOMS: atom_id res chain seq x y z
N MET A 1 27.62 -0.36 -12.34
CA MET A 1 27.73 -1.67 -13.04
C MET A 1 26.54 -2.50 -12.63
N ASP A 2 25.48 -2.41 -13.46
CA ASP A 2 24.16 -3.00 -13.17
C ASP A 2 24.19 -4.51 -13.39
N ASN A 3 24.22 -5.25 -12.31
CA ASN A 3 24.00 -6.69 -12.35
C ASN A 3 22.51 -7.01 -12.12
N HIS A 4 21.65 -6.57 -13.02
CA HIS A 4 20.25 -6.98 -13.06
C HIS A 4 20.21 -8.43 -13.53
N GLY A 5 19.79 -9.35 -12.65
CA GLY A 5 19.78 -10.79 -12.81
C GLY A 5 19.44 -11.25 -14.24
N ARG A 6 20.44 -11.79 -14.95
CA ARG A 6 20.26 -12.32 -16.30
C ARG A 6 19.24 -13.44 -16.25
N ALA A 7 18.12 -13.27 -16.95
CA ALA A 7 17.15 -14.33 -17.18
C ALA A 7 17.84 -15.44 -17.98
N SER A 8 18.34 -16.47 -17.28
CA SER A 8 19.12 -17.56 -17.85
C SER A 8 18.42 -18.92 -17.74
N LEU A 9 17.40 -19.01 -16.86
CA LEU A 9 16.70 -20.25 -16.57
C LEU A 9 15.70 -20.61 -17.66
N THR A 10 15.63 -21.90 -17.99
CA THR A 10 14.55 -22.45 -18.82
C THR A 10 13.29 -22.70 -18.00
N ILE A 11 12.15 -22.97 -18.65
CA ILE A 11 10.94 -23.38 -17.94
C ILE A 11 11.12 -24.70 -17.20
N GLY A 12 12.03 -25.57 -17.68
CA GLY A 12 12.41 -26.81 -17.00
C GLY A 12 13.15 -26.54 -15.69
N ASP A 13 14.10 -25.58 -15.70
CA ASP A 13 14.84 -25.18 -14.52
C ASP A 13 13.90 -24.55 -13.48
N LEU A 14 12.99 -23.68 -13.94
CA LEU A 14 11.97 -23.07 -13.08
C LEU A 14 11.07 -24.13 -12.43
N ALA A 15 10.60 -25.10 -13.23
CA ALA A 15 9.76 -26.20 -12.75
C ALA A 15 10.49 -27.07 -11.71
N HIS A 16 11.75 -27.41 -11.97
CA HIS A 16 12.57 -28.19 -11.06
C HIS A 16 12.79 -27.46 -9.72
N ARG A 17 13.08 -26.17 -9.76
CA ARG A 17 13.39 -25.36 -8.56
C ARG A 17 12.17 -25.01 -7.72
N THR A 18 11.00 -24.89 -8.34
CA THR A 18 9.76 -24.55 -7.65
C THR A 18 8.89 -25.72 -7.30
N GLY A 19 9.18 -26.91 -7.86
CA GLY A 19 8.35 -28.10 -7.72
C GLY A 19 7.00 -28.01 -8.48
N VAL A 20 6.82 -27.00 -9.35
CA VAL A 20 5.60 -26.81 -10.13
C VAL A 20 5.74 -27.44 -11.52
N PRO A 21 4.82 -28.33 -11.94
CA PRO A 21 4.89 -28.93 -13.27
C PRO A 21 4.92 -27.89 -14.40
N ILE A 22 5.69 -28.13 -15.47
CA ILE A 22 5.80 -27.24 -16.66
C ILE A 22 4.42 -26.92 -17.24
N SER A 23 3.52 -27.89 -17.31
CA SER A 23 2.14 -27.70 -17.79
C SER A 23 1.37 -26.70 -16.96
N THR A 24 1.55 -26.72 -15.65
CA THR A 24 0.95 -25.77 -14.70
C THR A 24 1.51 -24.37 -14.89
N LEU A 25 2.84 -24.22 -14.96
CA LEU A 25 3.49 -22.94 -15.22
C LEU A 25 3.02 -22.31 -16.55
N ARG A 26 2.91 -23.11 -17.62
CA ARG A 26 2.38 -22.64 -18.91
C ARG A 26 0.90 -22.25 -18.83
N SER A 27 0.11 -22.94 -18.00
CA SER A 27 -1.29 -22.59 -17.76
C SER A 27 -1.39 -21.24 -17.01
N TRP A 28 -0.54 -21.03 -16.03
CA TRP A 28 -0.46 -19.76 -15.30
C TRP A 28 -0.03 -18.61 -16.22
N GLU A 29 1.02 -18.81 -17.02
CA GLU A 29 1.47 -17.83 -18.02
C GLU A 29 0.32 -17.43 -18.97
N ARG A 30 -0.43 -18.41 -19.50
CA ARG A 30 -1.53 -18.15 -20.44
C ARG A 30 -2.74 -17.48 -19.80
N ARG A 31 -3.08 -17.83 -18.55
CA ARG A 31 -4.29 -17.34 -17.86
C ARG A 31 -4.06 -16.04 -17.11
N TYR A 32 -2.88 -15.85 -16.58
CA TYR A 32 -2.57 -14.77 -15.63
C TYR A 32 -1.34 -13.94 -16.06
N GLY A 33 -0.68 -14.29 -17.18
CA GLY A 33 0.57 -13.63 -17.58
C GLY A 33 1.76 -13.96 -16.67
N PHE A 34 1.63 -14.91 -15.75
CA PHE A 34 2.59 -15.19 -14.67
C PHE A 34 3.12 -16.63 -14.73
N PRO A 35 4.42 -16.86 -14.47
CA PRO A 35 5.50 -15.86 -14.47
C PRO A 35 5.72 -15.26 -15.86
N GLU A 36 6.17 -14.00 -15.96
CA GLU A 36 6.39 -13.31 -17.22
C GLU A 36 7.75 -13.67 -17.84
N PRO A 37 7.81 -14.47 -18.93
CA PRO A 37 9.07 -14.86 -19.51
C PRO A 37 9.70 -13.71 -20.30
N ARG A 38 11.00 -13.50 -20.15
CA ARG A 38 11.77 -12.68 -21.08
C ARG A 38 12.06 -13.49 -22.35
N ARG A 39 11.81 -12.91 -23.54
CA ARG A 39 12.11 -13.54 -24.82
C ARG A 39 13.51 -13.12 -25.29
N GLN A 40 14.38 -14.10 -25.52
CA GLN A 40 15.69 -13.85 -26.16
C GLN A 40 15.54 -13.78 -27.68
N ARG A 41 16.58 -13.24 -28.35
CA ARG A 41 16.72 -13.34 -29.82
C ARG A 41 16.62 -14.82 -30.22
N GLY A 42 15.54 -15.21 -30.93
CA GLY A 42 15.24 -16.61 -31.24
C GLY A 42 13.94 -17.14 -30.59
N GLY A 43 13.21 -16.30 -29.84
CA GLY A 43 11.87 -16.62 -29.34
C GLY A 43 11.82 -17.53 -28.11
N HIS A 44 12.95 -17.99 -27.60
CA HIS A 44 13.02 -18.85 -26.42
C HIS A 44 12.70 -18.10 -25.14
N ARG A 45 11.78 -18.67 -24.33
CA ARG A 45 11.42 -18.16 -23.00
C ARG A 45 12.56 -18.35 -22.02
N ARG A 46 12.89 -17.30 -21.26
CA ARG A 46 13.86 -17.34 -20.18
C ARG A 46 13.29 -16.69 -18.93
N TYR A 47 13.69 -17.23 -17.78
CA TYR A 47 13.26 -16.82 -16.45
C TYR A 47 14.48 -16.41 -15.62
N SER A 48 14.24 -15.61 -14.59
CA SER A 48 15.24 -15.13 -13.64
C SER A 48 15.13 -15.83 -12.28
N GLU A 49 16.08 -15.60 -11.39
CA GLU A 49 15.98 -15.99 -9.99
C GLU A 49 14.77 -15.36 -9.31
N ALA A 50 14.46 -14.10 -9.64
CA ALA A 50 13.27 -13.42 -9.13
C ALA A 50 11.96 -14.11 -9.54
N ASP A 51 11.92 -14.74 -10.73
CA ASP A 51 10.75 -15.52 -11.14
C ASP A 51 10.60 -16.81 -10.31
N VAL A 52 11.71 -17.42 -9.88
CA VAL A 52 11.68 -18.57 -8.96
C VAL A 52 11.10 -18.15 -7.61
N GLU A 53 11.59 -17.05 -7.04
CA GLU A 53 11.10 -16.51 -5.77
C GLU A 53 9.62 -16.14 -5.85
N ALA A 54 9.19 -15.49 -6.93
CA ALA A 54 7.79 -15.13 -7.14
C ALA A 54 6.88 -16.37 -7.22
N VAL A 55 7.28 -17.42 -7.92
CA VAL A 55 6.51 -18.69 -7.98
C VAL A 55 6.43 -19.35 -6.62
N LEU A 56 7.51 -19.38 -5.84
CA LEU A 56 7.53 -19.94 -4.49
C LEU A 56 6.62 -19.13 -3.54
N ASP A 57 6.59 -17.81 -3.69
CA ASP A 57 5.69 -16.94 -2.92
C ASP A 57 4.22 -17.21 -3.24
N VAL A 58 3.87 -17.36 -4.54
CA VAL A 58 2.53 -17.80 -4.96
C VAL A 58 2.13 -19.13 -4.32
N LEU A 59 3.03 -20.09 -4.29
CA LEU A 59 2.78 -21.39 -3.65
C LEU A 59 2.57 -21.28 -2.15
N ALA A 60 3.36 -20.43 -1.46
CA ALA A 60 3.23 -20.18 -0.03
C ALA A 60 1.88 -19.54 0.29
N ARG A 61 1.46 -18.54 -0.48
CA ARG A 61 0.16 -17.86 -0.34
C ARG A 61 -1.01 -18.79 -0.61
N ARG A 62 -0.90 -19.68 -1.60
CA ARG A 62 -1.92 -20.71 -1.86
C ARG A 62 -2.06 -21.71 -0.71
N ARG A 63 -0.95 -22.11 -0.09
CA ARG A 63 -1.00 -22.94 1.13
C ARG A 63 -1.68 -22.23 2.28
N GLY A 64 -1.58 -20.89 2.34
CA GLY A 64 -2.32 -20.02 3.27
C GLY A 64 -3.79 -19.78 2.90
N GLY A 65 -4.35 -20.50 1.89
CA GLY A 65 -5.78 -20.46 1.56
C GLY A 65 -6.18 -19.46 0.46
N LEU A 66 -5.22 -18.74 -0.16
CA LEU A 66 -5.54 -17.84 -1.26
C LEU A 66 -5.89 -18.59 -2.55
N SER A 67 -6.82 -18.04 -3.34
CA SER A 67 -7.03 -18.49 -4.71
C SER A 67 -5.76 -18.27 -5.55
N LEU A 68 -5.58 -19.06 -6.63
CA LEU A 68 -4.40 -18.87 -7.49
C LEU A 68 -4.36 -17.46 -8.10
N ALA A 69 -5.49 -16.95 -8.57
CA ALA A 69 -5.58 -15.60 -9.12
C ALA A 69 -5.13 -14.53 -8.11
N ALA A 70 -5.62 -14.61 -6.87
CA ALA A 70 -5.24 -13.71 -5.80
C ALA A 70 -3.75 -13.86 -5.41
N ALA A 71 -3.24 -15.09 -5.37
CA ALA A 71 -1.84 -15.35 -5.06
C ALA A 71 -0.90 -14.81 -6.13
N VAL A 72 -1.24 -14.98 -7.43
CA VAL A 72 -0.48 -14.43 -8.56
C VAL A 72 -0.53 -12.92 -8.56
N HIS A 73 -1.72 -12.32 -8.42
CA HIS A 73 -1.85 -10.86 -8.35
C HIS A 73 -1.02 -10.25 -7.21
N ARG A 74 -0.92 -10.97 -6.08
CA ARG A 74 -0.06 -10.56 -4.94
C ARG A 74 1.44 -10.79 -5.17
N ALA A 75 1.82 -11.76 -5.95
CA ALA A 75 3.22 -11.99 -6.30
C ALA A 75 3.71 -10.99 -7.34
N ASP A 76 2.79 -10.47 -8.17
CA ASP A 76 3.03 -9.42 -9.15
C ASP A 76 3.00 -8.01 -8.53
N VAL A 77 2.53 -7.88 -7.26
CA VAL A 77 2.75 -6.66 -6.49
C VAL A 77 4.26 -6.52 -6.27
N PRO A 78 4.91 -5.56 -6.92
CA PRO A 78 6.35 -5.41 -6.79
C PRO A 78 6.69 -5.31 -5.31
N GLN A 79 7.73 -6.05 -4.88
CA GLN A 79 8.29 -5.88 -3.54
C GLN A 79 8.39 -4.39 -3.26
N VAL A 80 7.95 -3.97 -2.07
CA VAL A 80 8.13 -2.60 -1.58
C VAL A 80 9.61 -2.23 -1.78
N ARG A 81 9.89 -1.46 -2.83
CA ARG A 81 11.27 -1.22 -3.28
C ARG A 81 11.75 0.18 -2.98
N SER A 82 10.82 1.10 -2.74
CA SER A 82 11.15 2.52 -2.60
C SER A 82 11.15 3.00 -1.15
N GLY A 83 10.63 2.24 -0.21
CA GLY A 83 10.39 2.69 1.16
C GLY A 83 9.30 3.78 1.26
N SER A 84 8.52 3.96 0.20
CA SER A 84 7.53 5.04 0.01
C SER A 84 6.20 4.45 -0.47
N VAL A 85 5.14 4.68 0.29
CA VAL A 85 3.77 4.27 -0.12
C VAL A 85 3.34 5.02 -1.37
N PHE A 86 3.61 6.33 -1.43
CA PHE A 86 3.27 7.17 -2.56
C PHE A 86 3.96 6.70 -3.85
N ALA A 87 5.27 6.49 -3.82
CA ALA A 87 6.02 6.10 -5.00
C ALA A 87 5.62 4.71 -5.51
N ASP A 88 5.44 3.74 -4.61
CA ASP A 88 5.05 2.39 -4.98
C ASP A 88 3.62 2.32 -5.51
N LEU A 89 2.67 3.04 -4.89
CA LEU A 89 1.29 3.12 -5.38
C LEU A 89 1.23 3.79 -6.76
N ARG A 90 1.97 4.87 -6.97
CA ARG A 90 2.06 5.56 -8.28
C ARG A 90 2.66 4.68 -9.36
N ARG A 91 3.59 3.80 -9.03
CA ARG A 91 4.17 2.84 -9.97
C ARG A 91 3.16 1.77 -10.38
N LEU A 92 2.35 1.27 -9.44
CA LEU A 92 1.28 0.30 -9.70
C LEU A 92 0.13 0.91 -10.51
N TYR A 93 -0.19 2.17 -10.22
CA TYR A 93 -1.33 2.88 -10.80
C TYR A 93 -0.88 4.18 -11.50
N PRO A 94 -0.20 4.11 -12.65
CA PRO A 94 0.31 5.29 -13.35
C PRO A 94 -0.79 6.23 -13.83
N LEU A 95 -2.03 5.76 -13.94
CA LEU A 95 -3.20 6.56 -14.31
C LEU A 95 -3.75 7.40 -13.14
N LEU A 96 -3.41 7.09 -11.89
CA LEU A 96 -3.69 7.97 -10.74
C LEU A 96 -2.83 9.23 -10.87
N ARG A 97 -3.43 10.31 -11.35
CA ARG A 97 -2.71 11.58 -11.55
C ARG A 97 -2.59 12.34 -10.24
N PRO A 98 -1.37 12.65 -9.78
CA PRO A 98 -1.21 13.47 -8.59
C PRO A 98 -1.78 14.87 -8.81
N GLN A 99 -2.40 15.39 -7.76
CA GLN A 99 -2.82 16.78 -7.67
C GLN A 99 -1.94 17.49 -6.64
N VAL A 100 -1.61 18.75 -6.91
CA VAL A 100 -0.91 19.57 -5.93
C VAL A 100 -1.95 20.19 -5.02
N LEU A 101 -1.92 19.83 -3.74
CA LEU A 101 -2.89 20.27 -2.75
C LEU A 101 -2.20 20.95 -1.57
N SER A 102 -2.91 21.91 -0.97
CA SER A 102 -2.50 22.54 0.27
C SER A 102 -2.63 21.58 1.46
N ARG A 103 -1.85 21.84 2.51
CA ARG A 103 -1.98 21.12 3.78
C ARG A 103 -3.42 21.18 4.33
N GLY A 104 -4.09 22.32 4.20
CA GLY A 104 -5.46 22.49 4.70
C GLY A 104 -6.44 21.54 4.01
N THR A 105 -6.34 21.37 2.70
CA THR A 105 -7.16 20.45 1.93
C THR A 105 -6.87 18.99 2.31
N LEU A 106 -5.59 18.61 2.50
CA LEU A 106 -5.27 17.27 2.97
C LEU A 106 -5.85 16.97 4.36
N VAL A 107 -5.81 17.91 5.30
CA VAL A 107 -6.46 17.75 6.62
C VAL A 107 -7.97 17.52 6.46
N SER A 108 -8.63 18.33 5.63
CA SER A 108 -10.08 18.20 5.40
C SER A 108 -10.43 16.84 4.77
N MET A 109 -9.65 16.38 3.78
CA MET A 109 -9.86 15.08 3.16
C MET A 109 -9.59 13.92 4.14
N SER A 110 -8.54 14.02 4.95
CA SER A 110 -8.24 13.03 5.99
C SER A 110 -9.40 12.89 6.97
N HIS A 111 -9.91 14.03 7.48
CA HIS A 111 -11.04 14.03 8.40
C HIS A 111 -12.30 13.43 7.75
N ALA A 112 -12.57 13.72 6.48
CA ALA A 112 -13.70 13.12 5.77
C ALA A 112 -13.59 11.59 5.68
N ILE A 113 -12.40 11.06 5.33
CA ILE A 113 -12.17 9.60 5.31
C ILE A 113 -12.29 9.01 6.71
N GLU A 114 -11.71 9.63 7.71
CA GLU A 114 -11.75 9.20 9.10
C GLU A 114 -13.17 9.19 9.67
N ASP A 115 -13.97 10.23 9.40
CA ASP A 115 -15.34 10.35 9.86
C ASP A 115 -16.26 9.30 9.22
N GLU A 116 -16.14 9.09 7.90
CA GLU A 116 -16.89 8.05 7.21
C GLU A 116 -16.44 6.64 7.65
N CYS A 117 -15.14 6.45 7.90
CA CYS A 117 -14.61 5.20 8.44
C CYS A 117 -15.22 4.91 9.83
N ALA A 118 -15.22 5.90 10.73
CA ALA A 118 -15.79 5.75 12.06
C ALA A 118 -17.31 5.44 12.03
N ALA A 119 -18.02 6.03 11.05
CA ALA A 119 -19.47 5.90 10.93
C ALA A 119 -19.92 4.60 10.27
N ARG A 120 -19.14 4.04 9.34
CA ARG A 120 -19.61 3.00 8.41
C ARG A 120 -18.71 1.79 8.28
N ALA A 121 -17.39 1.93 8.43
CA ALA A 121 -16.48 0.84 8.13
C ALA A 121 -16.59 -0.30 9.14
N ALA A 122 -16.84 -1.51 8.65
CA ALA A 122 -16.85 -2.70 9.44
C ALA A 122 -15.45 -3.33 9.48
N ASP A 123 -14.87 -3.42 10.68
CA ASP A 123 -13.59 -4.10 10.95
C ASP A 123 -12.45 -3.67 9.98
N PRO A 124 -12.20 -2.35 9.78
CA PRO A 124 -11.22 -1.86 8.82
C PRO A 124 -9.78 -2.16 9.26
N VAL A 125 -8.87 -2.30 8.29
CA VAL A 125 -7.43 -2.11 8.51
C VAL A 125 -7.09 -0.67 8.19
N LEU A 126 -6.53 0.04 9.18
CA LEU A 126 -6.23 1.46 9.09
C LEU A 126 -4.73 1.71 9.11
N PHE A 127 -4.26 2.60 8.23
CA PHE A 127 -2.92 3.15 8.29
C PHE A 127 -2.98 4.68 8.27
N GLY A 128 -2.22 5.31 9.20
CA GLY A 128 -2.01 6.74 9.24
C GLY A 128 -0.52 7.09 9.22
N GLY A 129 -0.10 8.00 8.34
CA GLY A 129 1.26 8.53 8.30
C GLY A 129 1.26 9.99 8.72
N PHE A 130 1.94 10.30 9.82
CA PHE A 130 1.87 11.61 10.48
C PHE A 130 3.15 12.45 10.32
N GLN A 131 4.16 11.96 9.60
CA GLN A 131 5.46 12.63 9.45
C GLN A 131 6.18 12.85 10.78
N ARG A 132 5.52 13.47 11.78
CA ARG A 132 6.03 13.83 13.09
C ARG A 132 5.09 13.38 14.20
N GLU A 133 5.64 12.90 15.31
CA GLU A 133 4.85 12.50 16.49
C GLU A 133 3.86 13.59 16.91
N ARG A 134 4.27 14.86 16.95
CA ARG A 134 3.40 15.98 17.35
C ARG A 134 2.11 16.08 16.54
N PHE A 135 2.13 15.69 15.26
CA PHE A 135 0.94 15.71 14.41
C PHE A 135 -0.01 14.56 14.75
N LEU A 136 0.54 13.39 15.08
CA LEU A 136 -0.29 12.32 15.63
C LEU A 136 -0.92 12.74 16.96
N ARG A 137 -0.14 13.31 17.89
CA ARG A 137 -0.65 13.68 19.23
C ARG A 137 -1.81 14.67 19.15
N SER A 138 -1.82 15.56 18.15
CA SER A 138 -2.96 16.46 17.91
C SER A 138 -4.23 15.75 17.39
N SER A 139 -4.11 14.54 16.85
CA SER A 139 -5.20 13.73 16.31
C SER A 139 -5.41 12.43 17.09
N TYR A 140 -4.72 12.25 18.20
CA TYR A 140 -4.62 10.96 18.90
C TYR A 140 -5.97 10.43 19.39
N ASP A 141 -6.81 11.29 19.95
CA ASP A 141 -8.14 10.89 20.43
C ASP A 141 -9.01 10.35 19.29
N ARG A 142 -8.96 10.98 18.12
CA ARG A 142 -9.66 10.51 16.91
C ARG A 142 -9.16 9.13 16.49
N TRP A 143 -7.85 8.92 16.42
CA TRP A 143 -7.27 7.63 16.05
C TRP A 143 -7.51 6.55 17.10
N ARG A 144 -7.63 6.91 18.36
CA ARG A 144 -8.04 5.99 19.41
C ARG A 144 -9.50 5.54 19.25
N GLU A 145 -10.40 6.46 18.88
CA GLU A 145 -11.79 6.07 18.57
C GLU A 145 -11.87 5.16 17.34
N LEU A 146 -11.14 5.45 16.27
CA LEU A 146 -11.05 4.59 15.09
C LEU A 146 -10.52 3.19 15.43
N ALA A 147 -9.52 3.11 16.30
CA ALA A 147 -8.92 1.84 16.72
C ALA A 147 -9.89 0.92 17.47
N ARG A 148 -10.94 1.46 18.09
CA ARG A 148 -11.93 0.66 18.85
C ARG A 148 -12.70 -0.33 17.99
N THR A 149 -13.00 0.06 16.75
CA THR A 149 -13.77 -0.75 15.79
C THR A 149 -12.90 -1.38 14.72
N ALA A 150 -11.64 -0.92 14.61
CA ALA A 150 -10.71 -1.41 13.60
C ALA A 150 -10.16 -2.81 13.94
N ARG A 151 -9.95 -3.60 12.90
CA ARG A 151 -9.15 -4.82 12.94
C ARG A 151 -7.72 -4.53 13.40
N SER A 152 -7.13 -3.49 12.80
CA SER A 152 -5.84 -2.91 13.16
C SER A 152 -5.84 -1.43 12.81
N ALA A 153 -5.32 -0.60 13.68
CA ALA A 153 -5.06 0.81 13.41
C ALA A 153 -3.57 1.07 13.63
N VAL A 154 -2.84 1.31 12.57
CA VAL A 154 -1.39 1.53 12.56
C VAL A 154 -1.11 2.98 12.31
N VAL A 155 -0.25 3.59 13.11
CA VAL A 155 0.19 4.98 12.97
C VAL A 155 1.70 5.05 12.86
N LEU A 156 2.17 5.64 11.77
CA LEU A 156 3.58 5.80 11.45
C LEU A 156 4.01 7.25 11.68
N ALA A 157 5.05 7.46 12.47
CA ALA A 157 5.63 8.78 12.73
C ALA A 157 7.09 8.65 13.21
N ASP A 158 7.80 9.79 13.30
CA ASP A 158 9.13 9.88 13.89
C ASP A 158 9.07 9.84 15.42
N PHE A 159 8.68 8.72 15.99
CA PHE A 159 8.66 8.57 17.44
C PHE A 159 10.08 8.58 18.04
N PRO A 160 10.26 9.10 19.27
CA PRO A 160 11.53 9.02 19.97
C PRO A 160 12.00 7.57 20.11
N ARG A 161 13.27 7.32 19.80
CA ARG A 161 13.89 6.01 20.00
C ARG A 161 14.12 5.76 21.48
N GLY A 162 13.80 4.56 21.98
CA GLY A 162 14.23 4.10 23.30
C GLY A 162 13.15 3.57 24.22
N ALA A 163 11.90 3.58 23.86
CA ALA A 163 10.88 2.81 24.57
C ALA A 163 10.57 1.53 23.77
N ASP A 164 10.59 0.37 24.44
CA ASP A 164 10.04 -0.83 23.81
C ASP A 164 8.57 -0.57 23.47
N PRO A 165 8.18 -0.79 22.21
CA PRO A 165 6.80 -0.53 21.82
C PRO A 165 5.86 -1.44 22.60
N ALA A 166 4.79 -0.88 23.13
CA ALA A 166 3.77 -1.68 23.79
C ALA A 166 3.21 -2.76 22.84
N PRO A 167 2.92 -3.97 23.30
CA PRO A 167 2.38 -5.03 22.44
C PRO A 167 1.07 -4.57 21.79
N PRO A 168 0.79 -5.00 20.53
CA PRO A 168 -0.42 -4.65 19.84
C PRO A 168 -1.66 -5.02 20.63
N THR A 169 -2.44 -4.02 21.03
CA THR A 169 -3.64 -4.20 21.86
C THR A 169 -4.86 -3.74 21.07
N ARG A 170 -5.95 -4.50 21.15
CA ARG A 170 -7.21 -4.13 20.50
C ARG A 170 -7.74 -2.80 21.06
N GLY A 171 -8.21 -1.94 20.18
CA GLY A 171 -8.76 -0.64 20.55
C GLY A 171 -7.71 0.43 20.87
N VAL A 172 -6.45 0.16 20.59
CA VAL A 172 -5.34 1.10 20.74
C VAL A 172 -4.58 1.21 19.43
N PRO A 173 -4.24 2.42 18.95
CA PRO A 173 -3.39 2.58 17.78
C PRO A 173 -2.01 1.95 18.00
N ILE A 174 -1.54 1.22 16.99
CA ILE A 174 -0.22 0.59 16.98
C ILE A 174 0.77 1.64 16.48
N GLU A 175 1.56 2.20 17.39
CA GLU A 175 2.57 3.21 17.06
C GLU A 175 3.80 2.54 16.45
N VAL A 176 4.23 2.99 15.27
CA VAL A 176 5.38 2.46 14.52
C VAL A 176 6.38 3.57 14.28
N ALA A 177 7.57 3.43 14.87
CA ALA A 177 8.63 4.42 14.73
C ALA A 177 9.24 4.38 13.33
N VAL A 178 9.21 5.51 12.64
CA VAL A 178 9.80 5.69 11.32
C VAL A 178 11.22 6.28 11.49
N PRO A 179 12.25 5.64 10.91
CA PRO A 179 13.61 6.19 10.95
C PRO A 179 13.68 7.60 10.33
N PRO A 180 14.54 8.50 10.83
CA PRO A 180 14.62 9.89 10.36
C PRO A 180 14.90 10.01 8.85
N GLU A 181 15.67 9.09 8.28
CA GLU A 181 16.05 9.03 6.88
C GLU A 181 14.97 8.45 5.96
N SER A 182 13.92 7.88 6.52
CA SER A 182 12.87 7.22 5.75
C SER A 182 12.07 8.22 4.91
N PRO A 183 11.75 7.89 3.64
CA PRO A 183 10.85 8.68 2.80
C PRO A 183 9.47 8.89 3.44
N LEU A 184 9.00 7.97 4.28
CA LEU A 184 7.72 8.06 5.00
C LEU A 184 7.60 9.33 5.87
N ASN A 185 8.72 9.90 6.33
CA ASN A 185 8.72 11.15 7.09
C ASN A 185 8.33 12.38 6.25
N ARG A 186 8.18 12.22 4.94
CA ARG A 186 7.68 13.25 4.02
C ARG A 186 6.31 12.91 3.46
N GLU A 187 5.75 11.76 3.83
CA GLU A 187 4.46 11.30 3.32
C GLU A 187 3.34 11.64 4.29
N TRP A 188 2.18 11.84 3.71
CA TRP A 188 0.88 11.93 4.37
C TRP A 188 0.07 10.73 3.95
N LEU A 189 -0.40 9.95 4.89
CA LEU A 189 -1.09 8.70 4.61
C LEU A 189 -2.35 8.58 5.46
N VAL A 190 -3.47 8.29 4.80
CA VAL A 190 -4.69 7.78 5.43
C VAL A 190 -5.20 6.66 4.55
N VAL A 191 -5.28 5.44 5.07
CA VAL A 191 -5.86 4.29 4.38
C VAL A 191 -6.92 3.69 5.29
N CYS A 192 -8.14 3.56 4.78
CA CYS A 192 -9.23 2.78 5.35
C CYS A 192 -9.51 1.62 4.41
N ASP A 193 -8.95 0.45 4.72
CA ASP A 193 -9.15 -0.78 3.96
C ASP A 193 -10.27 -1.59 4.63
N ALA A 194 -11.48 -1.37 4.18
CA ALA A 194 -12.68 -2.10 4.57
C ALA A 194 -13.46 -2.53 3.34
N ALA A 195 -14.21 -3.63 3.46
CA ALA A 195 -14.99 -4.17 2.34
C ALA A 195 -16.14 -3.25 1.92
N ASP A 196 -16.70 -2.52 2.87
CA ASP A 196 -17.87 -1.63 2.74
C ASP A 196 -17.50 -0.16 2.57
N LEU A 197 -16.27 0.23 2.93
CA LEU A 197 -15.76 1.59 2.76
C LEU A 197 -14.26 1.60 2.43
N PRO A 198 -13.87 1.24 1.21
CA PRO A 198 -12.49 1.41 0.78
C PRO A 198 -12.21 2.90 0.50
N ALA A 199 -11.20 3.47 1.18
CA ALA A 199 -10.75 4.82 0.91
C ALA A 199 -9.27 4.98 1.25
N CYS A 200 -8.52 5.68 0.39
CA CYS A 200 -7.15 6.07 0.70
C CYS A 200 -6.82 7.47 0.20
N LEU A 201 -5.97 8.15 0.95
CA LEU A 201 -5.29 9.40 0.59
C LEU A 201 -3.79 9.19 0.87
N VAL A 202 -2.97 9.33 -0.17
CA VAL A 202 -1.53 9.20 -0.06
C VAL A 202 -0.88 10.40 -0.72
N ALA A 203 -0.04 11.12 0.02
CA ALA A 203 0.60 12.31 -0.51
C ALA A 203 2.06 12.41 -0.05
N VAL A 204 2.87 13.10 -0.84
CA VAL A 204 4.26 13.40 -0.52
C VAL A 204 4.50 14.90 -0.54
N GLU A 205 5.21 15.39 0.45
CA GLU A 205 5.59 16.80 0.53
C GLU A 205 6.50 17.19 -0.62
N ARG A 206 6.18 18.29 -1.31
CA ARG A 206 7.00 18.79 -2.41
C ARG A 206 8.37 19.27 -1.89
N PRO A 207 9.45 19.04 -2.65
CA PRO A 207 10.79 19.47 -2.26
C PRO A 207 10.92 21.00 -2.23
N GLY A 208 11.89 21.51 -1.48
CA GLY A 208 12.27 22.93 -1.48
C GLY A 208 11.38 23.84 -0.62
N GLN A 209 10.48 23.28 0.17
CA GLN A 209 9.64 24.03 1.11
C GLN A 209 10.36 24.15 2.46
N GLY A 210 10.74 25.36 2.85
CA GLY A 210 11.44 25.61 4.11
C GLY A 210 10.58 25.31 5.34
N ALA A 211 11.24 25.17 6.50
CA ALA A 211 10.57 24.96 7.78
C ALA A 211 9.69 26.14 8.24
N GLU A 212 9.78 27.27 7.56
CA GLU A 212 9.07 28.50 7.85
C GLU A 212 7.70 28.49 7.16
N GLY A 213 6.64 28.34 7.94
CA GLY A 213 5.27 28.44 7.46
C GLY A 213 4.55 27.11 7.28
N VAL A 214 4.22 26.42 8.37
CA VAL A 214 3.41 25.17 8.36
C VAL A 214 2.09 25.28 7.57
N ARG A 215 1.62 26.49 7.29
CA ARG A 215 0.38 26.75 6.54
C ARG A 215 0.56 26.71 5.02
N GLU A 216 1.75 26.95 4.50
CA GLU A 216 2.01 27.08 3.05
C GLU A 216 2.54 25.78 2.41
N ARG A 217 2.68 24.71 3.20
CA ARG A 217 3.17 23.42 2.67
C ARG A 217 2.19 22.84 1.66
N THR A 218 2.72 22.46 0.49
CA THR A 218 1.99 21.79 -0.57
C THR A 218 2.50 20.38 -0.76
N PHE A 219 1.61 19.52 -1.24
CA PHE A 219 1.86 18.10 -1.40
C PHE A 219 1.40 17.64 -2.78
N GLU A 220 2.11 16.69 -3.34
CA GLU A 220 1.58 15.89 -4.44
C GLU A 220 0.75 14.76 -3.83
N ALA A 221 -0.55 14.73 -4.12
CA ALA A 221 -1.51 13.82 -3.51
C ALA A 221 -2.23 12.99 -4.55
N VAL A 222 -2.45 11.72 -4.24
CA VAL A 222 -3.37 10.81 -4.91
C VAL A 222 -4.36 10.27 -3.87
N TRP A 223 -5.59 10.03 -4.29
CA TRP A 223 -6.61 9.39 -3.46
C TRP A 223 -7.46 8.46 -4.31
N SER A 224 -8.09 7.50 -3.68
CA SER A 224 -8.96 6.57 -4.36
C SER A 224 -9.99 5.97 -3.40
N VAL A 225 -11.14 5.64 -3.95
CA VAL A 225 -12.14 4.76 -3.35
C VAL A 225 -12.28 3.44 -4.11
N ASP A 226 -11.38 3.19 -5.07
CA ASP A 226 -11.28 1.91 -5.76
C ASP A 226 -10.78 0.83 -4.78
N PRO A 227 -11.55 -0.25 -4.56
CA PRO A 227 -11.19 -1.27 -3.58
C PRO A 227 -9.82 -1.93 -3.83
N GLN A 228 -9.40 -2.08 -5.10
CA GLN A 228 -8.11 -2.66 -5.45
C GLN A 228 -6.96 -1.70 -5.12
N VAL A 229 -7.11 -0.43 -5.50
CA VAL A 229 -6.11 0.61 -5.19
C VAL A 229 -5.92 0.76 -3.69
N VAL A 230 -7.02 0.79 -2.93
CA VAL A 230 -6.99 0.91 -1.47
C VAL A 230 -6.35 -0.33 -0.83
N ARG A 231 -6.70 -1.53 -1.29
CA ARG A 231 -6.08 -2.77 -0.83
C ARG A 231 -4.58 -2.80 -1.09
N ASP A 232 -4.13 -2.35 -2.25
CA ASP A 232 -2.71 -2.32 -2.57
C ASP A 232 -1.97 -1.23 -1.77
N ALA A 233 -2.58 -0.07 -1.53
CA ALA A 233 -2.05 0.93 -0.60
C ALA A 233 -1.90 0.36 0.83
N SER A 234 -2.90 -0.38 1.31
CA SER A 234 -2.88 -1.08 2.59
C SER A 234 -1.77 -2.14 2.66
N ARG A 235 -1.57 -2.90 1.58
CA ARG A 235 -0.50 -3.92 1.49
C ARG A 235 0.89 -3.31 1.49
N ILE A 236 1.09 -2.23 0.72
CA ILE A 236 2.38 -1.51 0.69
C ILE A 236 2.70 -0.96 2.08
N ALA A 237 1.74 -0.26 2.70
CA ALA A 237 1.91 0.27 4.05
C ALA A 237 2.17 -0.85 5.08
N GLY A 238 1.46 -1.97 4.97
CA GLY A 238 1.66 -3.15 5.80
C GLY A 238 3.04 -3.77 5.64
N ALA A 239 3.56 -3.89 4.42
CA ALA A 239 4.90 -4.43 4.15
C ALA A 239 6.00 -3.53 4.73
N LEU A 240 5.87 -2.21 4.59
CA LEU A 240 6.79 -1.25 5.23
C LEU A 240 6.71 -1.33 6.76
N THR A 241 5.51 -1.54 7.28
CA THR A 241 5.32 -1.73 8.73
C THR A 241 5.95 -3.03 9.21
N ASP A 242 5.89 -4.13 8.44
CA ASP A 242 6.53 -5.40 8.75
C ASP A 242 8.07 -5.26 8.88
N GLU A 243 8.69 -4.37 8.09
CA GLU A 243 10.11 -4.06 8.17
C GLU A 243 10.48 -3.23 9.41
N LEU A 244 9.61 -2.27 9.77
CA LEU A 244 9.84 -1.34 10.88
C LEU A 244 9.46 -1.93 12.24
N ARG A 245 8.41 -2.75 12.28
CA ARG A 245 7.86 -3.37 13.48
C ARG A 245 7.26 -4.75 13.16
N PRO A 246 8.06 -5.83 13.13
CA PRO A 246 7.60 -7.17 12.70
C PRO A 246 6.44 -7.77 13.51
N ASP A 247 6.28 -7.37 14.78
CA ASP A 247 5.26 -7.87 15.71
C ASP A 247 3.93 -7.10 15.66
N TRP A 248 3.74 -6.16 14.74
CA TRP A 248 2.52 -5.33 14.69
C TRP A 248 1.27 -6.12 14.33
N ARG A 249 1.42 -7.23 13.57
CA ARG A 249 0.28 -8.06 13.18
C ARG A 249 -0.15 -8.93 14.35
N ARG A 250 -1.42 -8.84 14.69
CA ARG A 250 -2.02 -9.73 15.67
C ARG A 250 -2.21 -11.12 15.05
N VAL A 251 -1.71 -12.14 15.72
CA VAL A 251 -1.73 -13.55 15.24
C VAL A 251 -3.16 -14.10 15.13
N ASP A 252 -4.09 -13.57 15.91
CA ASP A 252 -5.47 -14.03 16.03
C ASP A 252 -6.43 -13.40 14.99
N VAL A 253 -5.92 -12.53 14.10
CA VAL A 253 -6.75 -11.82 13.13
C VAL A 253 -6.61 -12.44 11.75
N PRO A 254 -7.66 -13.04 11.17
CA PRO A 254 -7.61 -13.62 9.83
C PRO A 254 -7.38 -12.54 8.77
N ALA A 255 -6.76 -12.91 7.65
CA ALA A 255 -6.59 -12.00 6.51
C ALA A 255 -7.94 -11.53 5.97
N GLN A 256 -8.00 -10.27 5.52
CA GLN A 256 -9.19 -9.77 4.84
C GLN A 256 -9.39 -10.51 3.49
N PRO A 257 -10.64 -10.76 3.07
CA PRO A 257 -10.93 -11.28 1.74
C PRO A 257 -10.48 -10.28 0.66
N ASP A 258 -10.22 -10.78 -0.54
CA ASP A 258 -9.89 -9.92 -1.66
C ASP A 258 -11.07 -9.02 -2.00
N PRO A 259 -10.81 -7.72 -2.30
CA PRO A 259 -11.87 -6.78 -2.64
C PRO A 259 -12.48 -7.12 -4.01
N PRO A 260 -13.73 -6.73 -4.27
CA PRO A 260 -14.31 -6.80 -5.60
C PRO A 260 -13.55 -5.91 -6.58
N GLY A 261 -13.61 -6.22 -7.87
CA GLY A 261 -13.09 -5.33 -8.91
C GLY A 261 -13.89 -4.03 -8.96
N ALA A 262 -13.20 -2.92 -9.26
CA ALA A 262 -13.86 -1.63 -9.44
C ALA A 262 -14.74 -1.62 -10.70
N SER A 263 -15.86 -0.90 -10.64
CA SER A 263 -16.67 -0.63 -11.82
C SER A 263 -16.10 0.55 -12.63
N GLU A 264 -16.38 0.58 -13.94
CA GLU A 264 -15.99 1.71 -14.79
C GLU A 264 -16.64 3.03 -14.33
N ASP A 265 -17.84 2.96 -13.77
CA ASP A 265 -18.55 4.14 -13.25
C ASP A 265 -17.85 4.71 -12.00
N LEU A 266 -17.32 3.85 -11.13
CA LEU A 266 -16.51 4.27 -9.98
C LEU A 266 -15.24 4.99 -10.44
N TYR A 267 -14.56 4.46 -11.45
CA TYR A 267 -13.38 5.11 -12.03
C TYR A 267 -13.71 6.50 -12.59
N ARG A 268 -14.80 6.62 -13.37
CA ARG A 268 -15.25 7.93 -13.92
C ARG A 268 -15.62 8.92 -12.81
N ALA A 269 -16.31 8.46 -11.77
CA ALA A 269 -16.67 9.29 -10.62
C ALA A 269 -15.40 9.79 -9.90
N THR A 270 -14.41 8.93 -9.69
CA THR A 270 -13.13 9.31 -9.07
C THR A 270 -12.43 10.41 -9.88
N LEU A 271 -12.34 10.29 -11.21
CA LEU A 271 -11.75 11.34 -12.06
C LEU A 271 -12.47 12.69 -11.96
N LEU A 272 -13.79 12.69 -11.80
CA LEU A 272 -14.56 13.92 -11.60
C LEU A 272 -14.24 14.53 -10.22
N PHE A 273 -14.25 13.73 -9.16
CA PHE A 273 -13.91 14.20 -7.81
C PHE A 273 -12.48 14.74 -7.72
N ASP A 274 -11.51 14.11 -8.38
CA ASP A 274 -10.13 14.59 -8.47
C ASP A 274 -10.09 16.02 -8.99
N ARG A 275 -10.82 16.29 -10.07
CA ARG A 275 -10.89 17.62 -10.67
C ARG A 275 -11.60 18.63 -9.77
N MET A 276 -12.71 18.22 -9.12
CA MET A 276 -13.45 19.09 -8.20
C MET A 276 -12.59 19.51 -7.02
N VAL A 277 -11.89 18.57 -6.38
CA VAL A 277 -10.99 18.85 -5.25
C VAL A 277 -9.88 19.81 -5.68
N ALA A 278 -9.23 19.57 -6.83
CA ALA A 278 -8.19 20.43 -7.35
C ALA A 278 -8.67 21.87 -7.61
N TYR A 279 -9.89 22.04 -8.14
CA TYR A 279 -10.45 23.39 -8.36
C TYR A 279 -10.84 24.08 -7.07
N ILE A 280 -11.37 23.37 -6.08
CA ILE A 280 -11.70 23.93 -4.76
C ILE A 280 -10.42 24.38 -4.03
N ASP A 281 -9.36 23.58 -4.10
CA ASP A 281 -8.08 23.93 -3.48
C ASP A 281 -7.46 25.17 -4.13
N ALA A 282 -7.49 25.23 -5.45
CA ALA A 282 -6.95 26.37 -6.22
C ALA A 282 -7.73 27.70 -6.01
N ALA A 283 -8.97 27.63 -5.52
CA ALA A 283 -9.82 28.79 -5.25
C ALA A 283 -9.63 29.37 -3.84
N ARG A 284 -8.80 28.76 -2.99
CA ARG A 284 -8.49 29.19 -1.61
C ARG A 284 -7.24 30.05 -1.55
#